data_b0a19e8551789598a6a6ac184c2d01bc
#
_entry.id   b0a19e8551789598a6a6ac184c2d01bc
#
_cell.length_a   1.000
_cell.length_b   1.000
_cell.length_c   1.000
_cell.angle_alpha   90.00
_cell.angle_beta   90.00
_cell.angle_gamma   90.00
#
_symmetry.space_group_name_H-M   'P 1'
#
loop_
_entity.id
_entity.type
_entity.pdbx_description
1 polymer ?
#
loop_
_entity_poly.entity_id
_entity_poly.type
_entity_poly.pdbx_seq_one_letter_code
_entity_poly.pdbx_strand_id
1 'polypeptide(L)'
;TVFVLLSCAGESKTTPNKDKAEEMFQRVWELYRVPKYGLFSEYYPSSHRPDLTYFNDSTRQAQEVSYLWPMSGVFSSAVLMAAIEPEKYMVYVDSMVMAMERYYDTTRVPFGYQAYPVQFGKVDRYYDDNGLVGIDYIDSYLVTKNSHYLEKAKQVLTFILSGWDENFEGAVSR
;
A
#
# COMPACT_ATOMS: atom_id res chain seq x y z
N THR A 1 -11.02 22.56 -52.33
CA THR A 1 -9.79 22.03 -51.77
C THR A 1 -10.10 21.47 -50.40
N VAL A 2 -10.18 20.13 -50.29
CA VAL A 2 -10.46 19.43 -49.03
C VAL A 2 -9.10 19.11 -48.37
N PHE A 3 -8.85 19.69 -47.20
CA PHE A 3 -7.70 19.33 -46.37
C PHE A 3 -8.09 18.10 -45.56
N VAL A 4 -7.49 16.93 -45.88
CA VAL A 4 -7.54 15.74 -45.07
C VAL A 4 -6.39 15.87 -44.04
N LEU A 5 -6.75 16.15 -42.79
CA LEU A 5 -5.84 16.04 -41.67
C LEU A 5 -5.64 14.55 -41.35
N LEU A 6 -4.54 13.96 -41.82
CA LEU A 6 -4.08 12.66 -41.31
C LEU A 6 -3.57 12.88 -39.88
N SER A 7 -4.40 12.47 -38.91
CA SER A 7 -3.98 12.27 -37.55
C SER A 7 -3.06 11.05 -37.51
N CYS A 8 -1.74 11.27 -37.43
CA CYS A 8 -0.81 10.22 -37.05
C CYS A 8 -1.04 9.92 -35.57
N ALA A 9 -1.93 8.97 -35.27
CA ALA A 9 -1.93 8.30 -33.98
C ALA A 9 -0.62 7.51 -33.91
N GLY A 10 0.39 8.09 -33.21
CA GLY A 10 1.61 7.38 -32.90
C GLY A 10 1.27 6.18 -32.07
N GLU A 11 1.44 4.97 -32.58
CA GLU A 11 1.41 3.74 -31.79
C GLU A 11 2.43 3.89 -30.67
N SER A 12 1.95 3.99 -29.44
CA SER A 12 2.79 3.91 -28.24
C SER A 12 3.45 2.52 -28.28
N LYS A 13 4.75 2.48 -28.58
CA LYS A 13 5.54 1.25 -28.47
C LYS A 13 5.60 0.86 -27.00
N THR A 14 4.65 0.03 -26.54
CA THR A 14 4.72 -0.58 -25.22
C THR A 14 5.96 -1.46 -25.16
N THR A 15 6.68 -1.41 -24.04
CA THR A 15 7.78 -2.34 -23.81
C THR A 15 7.18 -3.65 -23.26
N PRO A 16 7.69 -4.83 -23.67
CA PRO A 16 7.18 -6.12 -23.16
C PRO A 16 7.11 -6.20 -21.64
N ASN A 17 7.99 -5.49 -20.93
CA ASN A 17 8.02 -5.44 -19.48
C ASN A 17 6.88 -4.59 -18.89
N LYS A 18 6.50 -3.49 -19.55
CA LYS A 18 5.38 -2.65 -19.13
C LYS A 18 4.06 -3.42 -19.23
N ASP A 19 3.82 -4.10 -20.37
CA ASP A 19 2.59 -4.86 -20.60
C ASP A 19 2.45 -5.98 -19.55
N LYS A 20 3.56 -6.65 -19.23
CA LYS A 20 3.58 -7.68 -18.20
C LYS A 20 3.36 -7.12 -16.79
N ALA A 21 3.93 -5.98 -16.48
CA ALA A 21 3.69 -5.31 -15.20
C ALA A 21 2.22 -4.91 -15.05
N GLU A 22 1.61 -4.38 -16.10
CA GLU A 22 0.20 -4.04 -16.15
C GLU A 22 -0.69 -5.29 -15.98
N GLU A 23 -0.41 -6.37 -16.70
CA GLU A 23 -1.14 -7.62 -16.55
C GLU A 23 -1.08 -8.12 -15.10
N MET A 24 0.11 -8.16 -14.50
CA MET A 24 0.28 -8.60 -13.12
C MET A 24 -0.47 -7.69 -12.14
N PHE A 25 -0.38 -6.37 -12.31
CA PHE A 25 -1.08 -5.40 -11.48
C PHE A 25 -2.59 -5.62 -11.52
N GLN A 26 -3.17 -5.74 -12.71
CA GLN A 26 -4.60 -5.97 -12.89
C GLN A 26 -5.04 -7.30 -12.27
N ARG A 27 -4.25 -8.36 -12.44
CA ARG A 27 -4.55 -9.67 -11.85
C ARG A 27 -4.54 -9.64 -10.33
N VAL A 28 -3.60 -8.91 -9.70
CA VAL A 28 -3.61 -8.72 -8.25
C VAL A 28 -4.88 -7.98 -7.84
N TRP A 29 -5.22 -6.92 -8.56
CA TRP A 29 -6.39 -6.09 -8.27
C TRP A 29 -7.71 -6.85 -8.41
N GLU A 30 -7.84 -7.69 -9.41
CA GLU A 30 -9.06 -8.49 -9.66
C GLU A 30 -9.18 -9.68 -8.70
N LEU A 31 -8.10 -10.42 -8.48
CA LEU A 31 -8.17 -11.71 -7.80
C LEU A 31 -8.06 -11.61 -6.28
N TYR A 32 -7.28 -10.66 -5.78
CA TYR A 32 -6.99 -10.56 -4.34
C TYR A 32 -7.80 -9.51 -3.62
N ARG A 33 -8.54 -8.64 -4.33
CA ARG A 33 -9.37 -7.62 -3.69
C ARG A 33 -10.51 -8.25 -2.91
N VAL A 34 -10.74 -7.73 -1.69
CA VAL A 34 -11.86 -8.06 -0.81
C VAL A 34 -12.81 -6.86 -0.77
N PRO A 35 -13.81 -6.79 -1.66
CA PRO A 35 -14.63 -5.57 -1.86
C PRO A 35 -15.35 -5.12 -0.59
N LYS A 36 -15.78 -6.07 0.25
CA LYS A 36 -16.44 -5.81 1.54
C LYS A 36 -15.67 -4.82 2.42
N TYR A 37 -14.35 -4.86 2.36
CA TYR A 37 -13.47 -4.03 3.18
C TYR A 37 -12.74 -2.95 2.37
N GLY A 38 -12.74 -3.06 1.05
CA GLY A 38 -11.90 -2.24 0.18
C GLY A 38 -10.39 -2.54 0.32
N LEU A 39 -10.07 -3.71 0.85
CA LEU A 39 -8.71 -4.19 1.12
C LEU A 39 -8.37 -5.39 0.23
N PHE A 40 -7.20 -5.97 0.41
CA PHE A 40 -6.75 -7.15 -0.31
C PHE A 40 -6.57 -8.35 0.63
N SER A 41 -6.65 -9.55 0.10
CA SER A 41 -6.27 -10.80 0.75
C SER A 41 -4.83 -11.14 0.42
N GLU A 42 -4.16 -11.90 1.28
CA GLU A 42 -2.86 -12.51 0.95
C GLU A 42 -3.01 -13.82 0.16
N TYR A 43 -4.22 -14.32 0.03
CA TYR A 43 -4.49 -15.63 -0.54
C TYR A 43 -5.52 -15.54 -1.67
N TYR A 44 -5.36 -16.42 -2.65
CA TYR A 44 -6.35 -16.64 -3.70
C TYR A 44 -6.75 -18.13 -3.75
N PRO A 45 -8.05 -18.45 -3.71
CA PRO A 45 -9.17 -17.51 -3.49
C PRO A 45 -9.12 -16.86 -2.11
N SER A 46 -9.71 -15.67 -1.96
CA SER A 46 -9.70 -14.92 -0.68
C SER A 46 -10.41 -15.63 0.48
N SER A 47 -11.16 -16.70 0.19
CA SER A 47 -11.75 -17.60 1.18
C SER A 47 -10.77 -18.64 1.74
N HIS A 48 -9.59 -18.77 1.14
CA HIS A 48 -8.56 -19.69 1.63
C HIS A 48 -8.10 -19.27 3.04
N ARG A 49 -7.98 -20.23 3.92
CA ARG A 49 -7.52 -20.03 5.30
C ARG A 49 -6.40 -21.03 5.56
N PRO A 50 -5.14 -20.60 5.41
CA PRO A 50 -4.02 -21.48 5.69
C PRO A 50 -4.00 -21.87 7.16
N ASP A 51 -3.62 -23.11 7.45
CA ASP A 51 -3.35 -23.54 8.80
C ASP A 51 -1.94 -23.05 9.21
N LEU A 52 -1.87 -21.88 9.85
CA LEU A 52 -0.63 -21.28 10.31
C LEU A 52 -0.28 -21.82 11.71
N THR A 53 0.10 -23.09 11.78
CA THR A 53 0.43 -23.78 13.04
C THR A 53 1.65 -23.22 13.79
N TYR A 54 2.47 -22.42 13.12
CA TYR A 54 3.68 -21.80 13.72
C TYR A 54 3.41 -20.47 14.44
N PHE A 55 2.24 -19.85 14.25
CA PHE A 55 1.80 -18.75 15.08
C PHE A 55 1.04 -19.29 16.30
N ASN A 56 1.70 -19.26 17.44
CA ASN A 56 1.16 -19.76 18.71
C ASN A 56 0.13 -18.80 19.32
N ASP A 57 -0.77 -18.28 18.50
CA ASP A 57 -1.79 -17.33 18.92
C ASP A 57 -3.10 -18.06 19.18
N SER A 58 -3.50 -18.09 20.45
CA SER A 58 -4.78 -18.64 20.91
C SER A 58 -5.99 -17.80 20.49
N THR A 59 -5.78 -16.63 19.88
CA THR A 59 -6.80 -15.69 19.38
C THR A 59 -6.98 -15.75 17.88
N ARG A 60 -6.90 -16.93 17.27
CA ARG A 60 -7.06 -17.12 15.82
C ARG A 60 -8.38 -16.51 15.30
N GLN A 61 -8.38 -15.21 15.04
CA GLN A 61 -9.33 -14.65 14.10
C GLN A 61 -8.93 -15.11 12.69
N ALA A 62 -9.94 -15.62 11.95
CA ALA A 62 -9.71 -15.93 10.55
C ALA A 62 -9.21 -14.66 9.86
N GLN A 63 -8.03 -14.71 9.27
CA GLN A 63 -7.45 -13.60 8.53
C GLN A 63 -8.33 -13.31 7.31
N GLU A 64 -9.13 -12.25 7.39
CA GLU A 64 -10.06 -11.88 6.30
C GLU A 64 -9.39 -11.01 5.23
N VAL A 65 -8.35 -10.30 5.61
CA VAL A 65 -7.60 -9.37 4.75
C VAL A 65 -6.11 -9.44 5.04
N SER A 66 -5.32 -8.79 4.22
CA SER A 66 -3.87 -8.74 4.34
C SER A 66 -3.40 -8.01 5.60
N TYR A 67 -2.22 -8.39 6.10
CA TYR A 67 -1.43 -7.57 7.00
C TYR A 67 -0.89 -6.32 6.29
N LEU A 68 -0.39 -5.38 7.08
CA LEU A 68 0.10 -4.08 6.59
C LEU A 68 1.25 -4.22 5.58
N TRP A 69 2.20 -5.10 5.85
CA TRP A 69 3.36 -5.30 4.98
C TRP A 69 3.00 -5.65 3.53
N PRO A 70 2.23 -6.74 3.25
CA PRO A 70 1.83 -7.04 1.87
C PRO A 70 0.90 -5.97 1.28
N MET A 71 0.12 -5.29 2.11
CA MET A 71 -0.76 -4.19 1.70
C MET A 71 0.04 -3.00 1.17
N SER A 72 1.16 -2.65 1.82
CA SER A 72 2.11 -1.66 1.32
C SER A 72 2.67 -2.05 -0.05
N GLY A 73 2.97 -3.33 -0.30
CA GLY A 73 3.39 -3.79 -1.62
C GLY A 73 2.38 -3.51 -2.74
N VAL A 74 1.08 -3.61 -2.45
CA VAL A 74 0.03 -3.21 -3.42
C VAL A 74 0.02 -1.70 -3.60
N PHE A 75 0.23 -0.92 -2.54
CA PHE A 75 0.30 0.53 -2.61
C PHE A 75 1.50 0.99 -3.45
N SER A 76 2.70 0.47 -3.18
CA SER A 76 3.90 0.72 -3.99
C SER A 76 3.66 0.43 -5.47
N SER A 77 3.01 -0.70 -5.78
CA SER A 77 2.71 -1.06 -7.17
C SER A 77 1.77 -0.06 -7.85
N ALA A 78 0.74 0.42 -7.14
CA ALA A 78 -0.17 1.45 -7.66
C ALA A 78 0.56 2.77 -7.95
N VAL A 79 1.46 3.19 -7.05
CA VAL A 79 2.26 4.42 -7.22
C VAL A 79 3.22 4.29 -8.40
N LEU A 80 3.90 3.14 -8.55
CA LEU A 80 4.79 2.88 -9.69
C LEU A 80 4.04 2.89 -11.02
N MET A 81 2.85 2.29 -11.08
CA MET A 81 2.00 2.34 -12.28
C MET A 81 1.53 3.77 -12.57
N ALA A 82 1.18 4.55 -11.55
CA ALA A 82 0.81 5.96 -11.70
C ALA A 82 1.99 6.84 -12.14
N ALA A 83 3.22 6.50 -11.77
CA ALA A 83 4.42 7.19 -12.27
C ALA A 83 4.62 6.98 -13.79
N ILE A 84 4.15 5.86 -14.34
CA ILE A 84 4.24 5.53 -15.78
C ILE A 84 3.08 6.14 -16.55
N GLU A 85 1.84 5.98 -16.08
CA GLU A 85 0.60 6.47 -16.71
C GLU A 85 -0.34 7.10 -15.67
N PRO A 86 -0.12 8.36 -15.26
CA PRO A 86 -0.87 8.99 -14.19
C PRO A 86 -2.39 8.98 -14.44
N GLU A 87 -2.81 9.34 -15.65
CA GLU A 87 -4.23 9.43 -16.01
C GLU A 87 -4.99 8.12 -15.83
N LYS A 88 -4.30 6.99 -16.00
CA LYS A 88 -4.89 5.66 -15.87
C LYS A 88 -4.87 5.13 -14.44
N TYR A 89 -3.79 5.41 -13.69
CA TYR A 89 -3.52 4.69 -12.45
C TYR A 89 -3.70 5.52 -11.17
N MET A 90 -3.92 6.84 -11.24
CA MET A 90 -4.15 7.65 -10.03
C MET A 90 -5.36 7.18 -9.22
N VAL A 91 -6.40 6.68 -9.85
CA VAL A 91 -7.58 6.14 -9.17
C VAL A 91 -7.24 4.95 -8.24
N TYR A 92 -6.20 4.20 -8.57
CA TYR A 92 -5.71 3.09 -7.75
C TYR A 92 -4.89 3.61 -6.57
N VAL A 93 -4.09 4.66 -6.76
CA VAL A 93 -3.37 5.34 -5.67
C VAL A 93 -4.38 5.89 -4.66
N ASP A 94 -5.42 6.59 -5.10
CA ASP A 94 -6.48 7.11 -4.23
C ASP A 94 -7.18 5.99 -3.45
N SER A 95 -7.46 4.86 -4.13
CA SER A 95 -8.05 3.68 -3.48
C SER A 95 -7.12 3.10 -2.42
N MET A 96 -5.81 3.07 -2.67
CA MET A 96 -4.83 2.56 -1.71
C MET A 96 -4.67 3.48 -0.51
N VAL A 97 -4.66 4.80 -0.71
CA VAL A 97 -4.63 5.77 0.39
C VAL A 97 -5.82 5.56 1.33
N MET A 98 -7.04 5.40 0.79
CA MET A 98 -8.22 5.09 1.60
C MET A 98 -8.12 3.73 2.31
N ALA A 99 -7.51 2.74 1.66
CA ALA A 99 -7.29 1.42 2.23
C ALA A 99 -6.29 1.48 3.40
N MET A 100 -5.20 2.25 3.26
CA MET A 100 -4.20 2.42 4.31
C MET A 100 -4.78 3.06 5.58
N GLU A 101 -5.74 3.99 5.47
CA GLU A 101 -6.41 4.58 6.64
C GLU A 101 -7.13 3.53 7.53
N ARG A 102 -7.42 2.33 6.99
CA ARG A 102 -7.98 1.24 7.79
C ARG A 102 -7.00 0.65 8.80
N TYR A 103 -5.70 0.86 8.60
CA TYR A 103 -4.63 0.40 9.50
C TYR A 103 -4.14 1.51 10.45
N TYR A 104 -4.58 2.76 10.24
CA TYR A 104 -4.07 3.90 10.98
C TYR A 104 -4.66 3.97 12.38
N ASP A 105 -3.81 3.75 13.40
CA ASP A 105 -4.20 3.79 14.81
C ASP A 105 -3.97 5.17 15.40
N THR A 106 -5.06 5.84 15.72
CA THR A 106 -5.08 7.15 16.39
C THR A 106 -5.35 7.05 17.90
N THR A 107 -5.39 5.83 18.44
CA THR A 107 -5.67 5.61 19.89
C THR A 107 -4.40 5.61 20.74
N ARG A 108 -3.23 5.46 20.12
CA ARG A 108 -1.91 5.43 20.75
C ARG A 108 -1.01 6.53 20.18
N VAL A 109 -0.43 7.36 21.04
CA VAL A 109 0.51 8.43 20.63
C VAL A 109 1.94 7.90 20.70
N PRO A 110 2.82 8.25 19.73
CA PRO A 110 2.49 8.89 18.46
C PRO A 110 1.61 8.00 17.59
N PHE A 111 0.81 8.62 16.72
CA PHE A 111 -0.05 7.88 15.79
C PHE A 111 0.78 7.12 14.76
N GLY A 112 0.30 5.95 14.33
CA GLY A 112 1.00 5.11 13.37
C GLY A 112 0.12 3.97 12.86
N TYR A 113 0.60 3.25 11.89
CA TYR A 113 -0.11 2.12 11.30
C TYR A 113 0.14 0.86 12.11
N GLN A 114 -0.92 0.13 12.45
CA GLN A 114 -0.81 -1.18 13.09
C GLN A 114 -0.82 -2.30 12.03
N ALA A 115 -0.30 -3.45 12.41
CA ALA A 115 -0.07 -4.57 11.50
C ALA A 115 -1.34 -5.13 10.84
N TYR A 116 -2.53 -4.93 11.44
CA TYR A 116 -3.81 -5.40 10.92
C TYR A 116 -4.88 -4.30 11.05
N PRO A 117 -5.96 -4.27 10.22
CA PRO A 117 -6.89 -3.15 10.22
C PRO A 117 -7.56 -2.93 11.58
N VAL A 118 -7.68 -1.65 11.99
CA VAL A 118 -8.16 -1.23 13.32
C VAL A 118 -9.57 -1.74 13.66
N GLN A 119 -10.40 -1.98 12.65
CA GLN A 119 -11.76 -2.52 12.84
C GLN A 119 -11.78 -3.95 13.38
N PHE A 120 -10.69 -4.71 13.28
CA PHE A 120 -10.58 -6.07 13.80
C PHE A 120 -9.94 -6.11 15.20
N GLY A 121 -9.63 -4.96 15.77
CA GLY A 121 -9.07 -4.85 17.10
C GLY A 121 -7.69 -4.21 17.11
N LYS A 122 -7.13 -4.11 18.32
CA LYS A 122 -5.84 -3.51 18.57
C LYS A 122 -4.75 -4.58 18.43
N VAL A 123 -3.77 -4.31 17.57
CA VAL A 123 -2.59 -5.16 17.36
C VAL A 123 -1.31 -4.32 17.41
N ASP A 124 -0.16 -4.95 17.26
CA ASP A 124 1.13 -4.27 17.31
C ASP A 124 1.34 -3.33 16.11
N ARG A 125 2.22 -2.34 16.33
CA ARG A 125 2.68 -1.40 15.32
C ARG A 125 4.18 -1.58 15.18
N TYR A 126 4.61 -2.01 14.01
CA TYR A 126 6.01 -2.25 13.73
C TYR A 126 6.62 -1.06 12.99
N TYR A 127 7.87 -0.74 13.32
CA TYR A 127 8.57 0.41 12.74
C TYR A 127 8.94 0.18 11.27
N ASP A 128 9.31 -1.05 10.93
CA ASP A 128 9.62 -1.47 9.55
C ASP A 128 8.39 -1.44 8.66
N ASP A 129 7.24 -1.97 9.10
CA ASP A 129 5.97 -1.87 8.40
C ASP A 129 5.61 -0.40 8.12
N ASN A 130 5.72 0.46 9.13
CA ASN A 130 5.48 1.88 8.99
C ASN A 130 6.49 2.56 8.06
N GLY A 131 7.74 2.09 8.06
CA GLY A 131 8.78 2.56 7.14
C GLY A 131 8.39 2.39 5.68
N LEU A 132 7.84 1.23 5.31
CA LEU A 132 7.34 0.97 3.96
C LEU A 132 6.19 1.92 3.60
N VAL A 133 5.21 2.09 4.50
CA VAL A 133 4.10 3.02 4.29
C VAL A 133 4.59 4.47 4.12
N GLY A 134 5.60 4.86 4.89
CA GLY A 134 6.24 6.17 4.75
C GLY A 134 6.86 6.39 3.38
N ILE A 135 7.54 5.37 2.85
CA ILE A 135 8.12 5.38 1.48
C ILE A 135 7.00 5.51 0.46
N ASP A 136 5.92 4.73 0.57
CA ASP A 136 4.78 4.80 -0.35
C ASP A 136 4.16 6.20 -0.42
N TYR A 137 4.04 6.88 0.72
CA TYR A 137 3.57 8.28 0.76
C TYR A 137 4.57 9.27 0.16
N ILE A 138 5.88 9.08 0.36
CA ILE A 138 6.90 9.92 -0.28
C ILE A 138 6.83 9.75 -1.80
N ASP A 139 6.76 8.53 -2.29
CA ASP A 139 6.67 8.24 -3.71
C ASP A 139 5.37 8.78 -4.31
N SER A 140 4.25 8.66 -3.60
CA SER A 140 2.98 9.30 -3.98
C SER A 140 3.12 10.82 -4.11
N TYR A 141 3.84 11.48 -3.18
CA TYR A 141 4.15 12.90 -3.27
C TYR A 141 5.04 13.21 -4.47
N LEU A 142 6.06 12.41 -4.73
CA LEU A 142 6.98 12.63 -5.86
C LEU A 142 6.26 12.54 -7.20
N VAL A 143 5.28 11.65 -7.33
CA VAL A 143 4.46 11.51 -8.55
C VAL A 143 3.44 12.63 -8.68
N THR A 144 2.73 12.98 -7.60
CA THR A 144 1.55 13.86 -7.67
C THR A 144 1.83 15.32 -7.31
N LYS A 145 2.91 15.58 -6.56
CA LYS A 145 3.20 16.87 -5.88
C LYS A 145 2.11 17.32 -4.89
N ASN A 146 1.21 16.42 -4.49
CA ASN A 146 0.20 16.70 -3.49
C ASN A 146 0.82 16.68 -2.08
N SER A 147 0.86 17.84 -1.43
CA SER A 147 1.45 18.01 -0.10
C SER A 147 0.80 17.16 0.99
N HIS A 148 -0.44 16.70 0.80
CA HIS A 148 -1.12 15.80 1.73
C HIS A 148 -0.32 14.50 1.96
N TYR A 149 0.23 13.92 0.91
CA TYR A 149 1.07 12.71 1.03
C TYR A 149 2.38 12.99 1.78
N LEU A 150 2.98 14.16 1.56
CA LEU A 150 4.17 14.56 2.32
C LEU A 150 3.87 14.71 3.82
N GLU A 151 2.72 15.28 4.18
CA GLU A 151 2.32 15.38 5.59
C GLU A 151 2.05 14.01 6.21
N LYS A 152 1.45 13.09 5.48
CA LYS A 152 1.30 11.69 5.92
C LYS A 152 2.66 11.02 6.15
N ALA A 153 3.60 11.16 5.23
CA ALA A 153 4.96 10.64 5.39
C ALA A 153 5.65 11.20 6.64
N LYS A 154 5.52 12.50 6.93
CA LYS A 154 6.06 13.13 8.14
C LYS A 154 5.44 12.55 9.43
N GLN A 155 4.13 12.28 9.43
CA GLN A 155 3.46 11.64 10.57
C GLN A 155 4.03 10.24 10.81
N VAL A 156 4.22 9.45 9.75
CA VAL A 156 4.85 8.14 9.83
C VAL A 156 6.27 8.23 10.35
N LEU A 157 7.07 9.17 9.84
CA LEU A 157 8.43 9.41 10.33
C LEU A 157 8.45 9.76 11.83
N THR A 158 7.49 10.56 12.29
CA THR A 158 7.36 10.88 13.73
C THR A 158 7.14 9.62 14.56
N PHE A 159 6.33 8.68 14.07
CA PHE A 159 6.13 7.39 14.73
C PHE A 159 7.42 6.57 14.73
N ILE A 160 8.12 6.46 13.62
CA ILE A 160 9.38 5.69 13.51
C ILE A 160 10.43 6.25 14.45
N LEU A 161 10.63 7.57 14.46
CA LEU A 161 11.61 8.23 15.32
C LEU A 161 11.29 8.10 16.81
N SER A 162 10.04 7.81 17.20
CA SER A 162 9.69 7.55 18.58
C SER A 162 10.29 6.27 19.15
N GLY A 163 10.73 5.36 18.27
CA GLY A 163 11.43 4.15 18.66
C GLY A 163 12.96 4.29 18.72
N TRP A 164 13.48 5.51 18.49
CA TRP A 164 14.92 5.74 18.58
C TRP A 164 15.44 5.51 19.98
N ASP A 165 16.47 4.69 20.11
CA ASP A 165 17.10 4.36 21.39
C ASP A 165 18.62 4.61 21.32
N GLU A 166 19.10 5.58 22.09
CA GLU A 166 20.52 5.94 22.14
C GLU A 166 21.39 4.84 22.77
N ASN A 167 20.81 3.96 23.61
CA ASN A 167 21.55 2.85 24.20
C ASN A 167 21.96 1.76 23.19
N PHE A 168 21.31 1.77 22.02
CA PHE A 168 21.62 0.87 20.91
C PHE A 168 22.29 1.61 19.74
N GLU A 169 23.12 2.62 20.02
CA GLU A 169 23.85 3.42 19.03
C GLU A 169 22.91 4.06 17.97
N GLY A 170 21.70 4.38 18.36
CA GLY A 170 20.71 4.98 17.48
C GLY A 170 19.86 3.97 16.69
N ALA A 171 19.80 2.72 17.08
CA ALA A 171 18.88 1.77 16.49
C ALA A 171 17.44 2.01 16.98
N VAL A 172 16.47 1.70 16.13
CA VAL A 172 15.05 1.70 16.51
C VAL A 172 14.78 0.41 17.30
N SER A 173 14.50 0.54 18.61
CA SER A 173 14.15 -0.60 19.46
C SER A 173 12.67 -0.98 19.32
N ARG A 174 12.37 -2.26 19.53
CA ARG A 174 11.00 -2.78 19.53
C ARG A 174 10.22 -2.33 20.76
#